data_09b69b98e9df0b46605085be29f47b22
#
_entry.id   09b69b98e9df0b46605085be29f47b22
#
_cell.length_a   1.000
_cell.length_b   1.000
_cell.length_c   1.000
_cell.angle_alpha   90.00
_cell.angle_beta   90.00
_cell.angle_gamma   90.00
#
_symmetry.space_group_name_H-M   'P 1'
#
loop_
_entity.id
_entity.type
_entity.pdbx_description
1 polymer ?
#
loop_
_entity_poly.entity_id
_entity_poly.type
_entity_poly.pdbx_seq_one_letter_code
_entity_poly.pdbx_strand_id
1 'polypeptide(L)'
;MNHGQNLRDLLEPLGVYRWEGSFQWGELQSEGAALDGVADALTELQREMNLTTAQGEGLDRMLELLDRERGEGDTPEALRGTIAALLRIGSGAFTLAAMNDTLRGCGIPAEVEETETKQVVEVSFPGVVGMPEDFPRLKERVEAILPCHLQVEYRFAETA
;
A
#
# COMPACT_ATOMS: atom_id res chain seq x y z
N MET A 1 13.31 19.82 -12.54
CA MET A 1 14.15 20.99 -12.17
C MET A 1 15.24 21.10 -13.23
N ASN A 2 15.81 22.28 -13.52
CA ASN A 2 16.92 22.38 -14.48
C ASN A 2 18.18 22.84 -13.73
N HIS A 3 18.91 21.87 -13.17
CA HIS A 3 20.11 22.15 -12.39
C HIS A 3 21.24 22.69 -13.25
N GLY A 4 21.32 22.32 -14.55
CA GLY A 4 22.31 22.90 -15.47
C GLY A 4 22.13 24.42 -15.64
N GLN A 5 20.89 24.90 -15.73
CA GLN A 5 20.61 26.33 -15.77
C GLN A 5 20.91 27.01 -14.44
N ASN A 6 20.55 26.37 -13.33
CA ASN A 6 20.85 26.90 -12.00
C ASN A 6 22.36 27.03 -11.77
N LEU A 7 23.16 26.03 -12.18
CA LEU A 7 24.62 26.08 -12.10
C LEU A 7 25.18 27.23 -12.94
N ARG A 8 24.66 27.42 -14.15
CA ARG A 8 25.01 28.55 -15.01
C ARG A 8 24.74 29.88 -14.31
N ASP A 9 23.52 30.06 -13.80
CA ASP A 9 23.09 31.31 -13.16
C ASP A 9 23.96 31.67 -11.92
N LEU A 10 24.45 30.64 -11.21
CA LEU A 10 25.39 30.81 -10.10
C LEU A 10 26.79 31.25 -10.53
N LEU A 11 27.26 30.80 -11.70
CA LEU A 11 28.61 31.04 -12.20
C LEU A 11 28.69 32.25 -13.12
N GLU A 12 27.59 32.66 -13.77
CA GLU A 12 27.53 33.77 -14.72
C GLU A 12 28.07 35.11 -14.15
N PRO A 13 27.78 35.47 -12.87
CA PRO A 13 28.26 36.71 -12.27
C PRO A 13 29.78 36.80 -12.14
N LEU A 14 30.49 35.65 -12.19
CA LEU A 14 31.97 35.64 -12.13
C LEU A 14 32.63 36.19 -13.40
N GLY A 15 31.91 36.24 -14.53
CA GLY A 15 32.36 36.82 -15.77
C GLY A 15 33.56 36.13 -16.46
N VAL A 16 33.91 34.91 -15.99
CA VAL A 16 35.10 34.18 -16.47
C VAL A 16 34.75 33.04 -17.45
N TYR A 17 33.49 32.71 -17.55
CA TYR A 17 33.02 31.56 -18.35
C TYR A 17 32.44 32.04 -19.70
N ARG A 18 32.73 31.26 -20.75
CA ARG A 18 32.07 31.38 -22.04
C ARG A 18 31.05 30.23 -22.14
N TRP A 19 29.78 30.58 -22.31
CA TRP A 19 28.72 29.57 -22.27
C TRP A 19 28.49 28.89 -23.62
N GLU A 20 28.33 29.64 -24.68
CA GLU A 20 27.99 29.10 -25.99
C GLU A 20 29.14 28.31 -26.63
N GLY A 21 28.88 27.04 -26.97
CA GLY A 21 29.82 26.16 -27.67
C GLY A 21 31.08 25.81 -26.89
N SER A 22 31.14 26.13 -25.60
CA SER A 22 32.31 25.84 -24.77
C SER A 22 32.24 24.43 -24.15
N PHE A 23 33.41 23.84 -23.90
CA PHE A 23 33.52 22.57 -23.16
C PHE A 23 32.90 22.69 -21.76
N GLN A 24 33.11 23.79 -21.07
CA GLN A 24 32.56 24.07 -19.75
C GLN A 24 31.05 24.04 -19.73
N TRP A 25 30.40 24.57 -20.77
CA TRP A 25 28.95 24.48 -20.89
C TRP A 25 28.45 23.04 -21.04
N GLY A 26 29.14 22.23 -21.85
CA GLY A 26 28.85 20.81 -21.99
C GLY A 26 29.00 20.04 -20.70
N GLU A 27 30.04 20.34 -19.90
CA GLU A 27 30.28 19.75 -18.57
C GLU A 27 29.13 20.10 -17.61
N LEU A 28 28.79 21.40 -17.49
CA LEU A 28 27.69 21.84 -16.62
C LEU A 28 26.32 21.26 -17.00
N GLN A 29 26.08 21.08 -18.29
CA GLN A 29 24.85 20.42 -18.75
C GLN A 29 24.82 18.96 -18.34
N SER A 30 25.94 18.25 -18.40
CA SER A 30 26.04 16.85 -17.99
C SER A 30 25.88 16.69 -16.49
N GLU A 31 26.53 17.57 -15.70
CA GLU A 31 26.36 17.60 -14.24
C GLU A 31 24.93 17.96 -13.84
N GLY A 32 24.35 18.97 -14.50
CA GLY A 32 22.97 19.38 -14.29
C GLY A 32 21.97 18.25 -14.58
N ALA A 33 22.18 17.51 -15.65
CA ALA A 33 21.35 16.35 -15.98
C ALA A 33 21.47 15.22 -14.94
N ALA A 34 22.69 14.98 -14.42
CA ALA A 34 22.90 14.02 -13.34
C ALA A 34 22.18 14.46 -12.05
N LEU A 35 22.26 15.74 -11.70
CA LEU A 35 21.55 16.30 -10.54
C LEU A 35 20.03 16.27 -10.72
N ASP A 36 19.51 16.54 -11.92
CA ASP A 36 18.08 16.39 -12.22
C ASP A 36 17.63 14.95 -12.04
N GLY A 37 18.40 13.97 -12.48
CA GLY A 37 18.13 12.55 -12.25
C GLY A 37 18.09 12.16 -10.77
N VAL A 38 19.00 12.71 -9.96
CA VAL A 38 18.99 12.49 -8.50
C VAL A 38 17.76 13.13 -7.86
N ALA A 39 17.41 14.35 -8.27
CA ALA A 39 16.22 15.05 -7.75
C ALA A 39 14.92 14.30 -8.07
N ASP A 40 14.82 13.76 -9.27
CA ASP A 40 13.69 12.94 -9.70
C ASP A 40 13.61 11.64 -8.89
N ALA A 41 14.73 10.95 -8.68
CA ALA A 41 14.80 9.74 -7.86
C ALA A 41 14.42 10.01 -6.40
N LEU A 42 14.82 11.15 -5.82
CA LEU A 42 14.41 11.55 -4.48
C LEU A 42 12.91 11.85 -4.39
N THR A 43 12.35 12.48 -5.41
CA THR A 43 10.91 12.75 -5.49
C THR A 43 10.11 11.45 -5.56
N GLU A 44 10.58 10.50 -6.35
CA GLU A 44 9.99 9.17 -6.45
C GLU A 44 10.07 8.42 -5.12
N LEU A 45 11.23 8.44 -4.46
CA LEU A 45 11.42 7.83 -3.16
C LEU A 45 10.46 8.43 -2.12
N GLN A 46 10.34 9.76 -2.07
CA GLN A 46 9.40 10.44 -1.16
C GLN A 46 7.95 10.02 -1.41
N ARG A 47 7.56 9.85 -2.68
CA ARG A 47 6.25 9.35 -3.04
C ARG A 47 6.02 7.93 -2.53
N GLU A 48 6.98 7.05 -2.75
CA GLU A 48 6.89 5.62 -2.39
C GLU A 48 7.02 5.37 -0.87
N MET A 49 7.69 6.25 -0.13
CA MET A 49 7.80 6.14 1.33
C MET A 49 6.50 6.47 2.09
N ASN A 50 5.53 7.10 1.45
CA ASN A 50 4.29 7.51 2.09
C ASN A 50 3.14 6.62 1.63
N LEU A 51 2.48 5.93 2.56
CA LEU A 51 1.36 5.04 2.26
C LEU A 51 0.25 5.71 1.43
N THR A 52 0.01 7.01 1.63
CA THR A 52 -1.07 7.72 0.91
C THR A 52 -0.72 7.99 -0.55
N THR A 53 0.56 8.02 -0.91
CA THR A 53 1.03 8.36 -2.25
C THR A 53 1.76 7.22 -2.96
N ALA A 54 2.19 6.19 -2.22
CA ALA A 54 2.87 5.01 -2.78
C ALA A 54 2.00 4.29 -3.82
N GLN A 55 2.60 3.84 -4.91
CA GLN A 55 1.92 3.17 -6.02
C GLN A 55 2.57 1.84 -6.42
N GLY A 56 3.85 1.68 -6.17
CA GLY A 56 4.65 0.54 -6.62
C GLY A 56 5.44 -0.11 -5.50
N GLU A 57 6.75 0.02 -5.57
CA GLU A 57 7.70 -0.65 -4.67
C GLU A 57 7.46 -0.32 -3.19
N GLY A 58 7.03 0.91 -2.88
CA GLY A 58 6.70 1.31 -1.51
C GLY A 58 5.58 0.48 -0.91
N LEU A 59 4.53 0.18 -1.69
CA LEU A 59 3.44 -0.69 -1.24
C LEU A 59 3.91 -2.14 -1.08
N ASP A 60 4.74 -2.64 -2.00
CA ASP A 60 5.28 -4.01 -1.94
C ASP A 60 6.13 -4.19 -0.69
N ARG A 61 6.98 -3.21 -0.34
CA ARG A 61 7.77 -3.22 0.90
C ARG A 61 6.90 -3.21 2.16
N MET A 62 5.82 -2.43 2.15
CA MET A 62 4.88 -2.40 3.28
C MET A 62 4.14 -3.73 3.44
N LEU A 63 3.75 -4.37 2.33
CA LEU A 63 3.14 -5.70 2.35
C LEU A 63 4.12 -6.75 2.89
N GLU A 64 5.37 -6.73 2.42
CA GLU A 64 6.44 -7.63 2.91
C GLU A 64 6.62 -7.52 4.44
N LEU A 65 6.62 -6.29 4.98
CA LEU A 65 6.69 -6.06 6.44
C LEU A 65 5.49 -6.63 7.20
N LEU A 66 4.35 -6.78 6.53
CA LEU A 66 3.11 -7.34 7.08
C LEU A 66 2.96 -8.85 6.78
N ASP A 67 4.00 -9.48 6.24
CA ASP A 67 3.98 -10.88 5.79
C ASP A 67 2.83 -11.15 4.79
N ARG A 68 2.69 -10.25 3.81
CA ARG A 68 1.66 -10.30 2.77
C ARG A 68 2.27 -10.15 1.40
N GLU A 69 1.59 -10.71 0.42
CA GLU A 69 1.94 -10.56 -0.99
C GLU A 69 0.83 -9.81 -1.74
N ARG A 70 1.22 -9.14 -2.82
CA ARG A 70 0.27 -8.51 -3.74
C ARG A 70 -0.55 -9.58 -4.46
N GLY A 71 -1.87 -9.45 -4.41
CA GLY A 71 -2.78 -10.31 -5.17
C GLY A 71 -2.82 -9.95 -6.65
N GLU A 72 -3.14 -10.93 -7.50
CA GLU A 72 -3.37 -10.69 -8.92
C GLU A 72 -4.59 -9.77 -9.10
N GLY A 73 -4.38 -8.62 -9.76
CA GLY A 73 -5.44 -7.60 -9.98
C GLY A 73 -5.62 -6.57 -8.85
N ASP A 74 -4.81 -6.61 -7.79
CA ASP A 74 -4.87 -5.59 -6.73
C ASP A 74 -4.47 -4.21 -7.27
N THR A 75 -5.34 -3.22 -7.06
CA THR A 75 -5.03 -1.83 -7.39
C THR A 75 -4.25 -1.15 -6.27
N PRO A 76 -3.45 -0.10 -6.57
CA PRO A 76 -2.75 0.67 -5.52
C PRO A 76 -3.69 1.21 -4.45
N GLU A 77 -4.91 1.61 -4.81
CA GLU A 77 -5.93 2.09 -3.88
C GLU A 77 -6.37 1.00 -2.90
N ALA A 78 -6.67 -0.20 -3.42
CA ALA A 78 -7.05 -1.35 -2.62
C ALA A 78 -5.93 -1.77 -1.67
N LEU A 79 -4.67 -1.80 -2.16
CA LEU A 79 -3.50 -2.12 -1.34
C LEU A 79 -3.29 -1.09 -0.22
N ARG A 80 -3.41 0.21 -0.52
CA ARG A 80 -3.34 1.25 0.53
C ARG A 80 -4.40 1.06 1.60
N GLY A 81 -5.63 0.73 1.20
CA GLY A 81 -6.73 0.42 2.12
C GLY A 81 -6.41 -0.77 3.02
N THR A 82 -5.95 -1.86 2.42
CA THR A 82 -5.55 -3.09 3.12
C THR A 82 -4.42 -2.84 4.12
N ILE A 83 -3.33 -2.20 3.69
CA ILE A 83 -2.19 -1.87 4.54
C ILE A 83 -2.61 -0.97 5.70
N ALA A 84 -3.41 0.08 5.42
CA ALA A 84 -3.92 0.98 6.45
C ALA A 84 -4.82 0.26 7.46
N ALA A 85 -5.64 -0.70 7.03
CA ALA A 85 -6.48 -1.50 7.91
C ALA A 85 -5.63 -2.41 8.80
N LEU A 86 -4.64 -3.10 8.25
CA LEU A 86 -3.73 -3.98 8.99
C LEU A 86 -2.87 -3.21 10.00
N LEU A 87 -2.37 -2.04 9.65
CA LEU A 87 -1.58 -1.18 10.55
C LEU A 87 -2.40 -0.62 11.73
N ARG A 88 -3.74 -0.60 11.63
CA ARG A 88 -4.62 -0.22 12.75
C ARG A 88 -4.83 -1.32 13.78
N ILE A 89 -4.41 -2.55 13.47
CA ILE A 89 -4.51 -3.67 14.42
C ILE A 89 -3.58 -3.38 15.60
N GLY A 90 -4.17 -2.97 16.70
CA GLY A 90 -3.49 -2.64 17.96
C GLY A 90 -4.13 -3.37 19.14
N SER A 91 -3.81 -2.99 20.36
CA SER A 91 -4.28 -3.65 21.59
C SER A 91 -5.81 -3.66 21.79
N GLY A 92 -6.56 -2.86 21.04
CA GLY A 92 -8.04 -2.85 21.03
C GLY A 92 -8.66 -3.48 19.78
N ALA A 93 -7.86 -4.09 18.92
CA ALA A 93 -8.28 -4.58 17.59
C ALA A 93 -9.12 -5.87 17.62
N PHE A 94 -9.18 -6.54 18.75
CA PHE A 94 -9.89 -7.82 18.90
C PHE A 94 -11.32 -7.66 19.41
N THR A 95 -11.91 -6.49 19.29
CA THR A 95 -13.35 -6.31 19.43
C THR A 95 -14.04 -6.68 18.12
N LEU A 96 -15.28 -7.15 18.19
CA LEU A 96 -16.10 -7.52 17.04
C LEU A 96 -16.17 -6.38 16.00
N ALA A 97 -16.38 -5.15 16.48
CA ALA A 97 -16.42 -3.97 15.61
C ALA A 97 -15.07 -3.73 14.89
N ALA A 98 -13.94 -3.84 15.61
CA ALA A 98 -12.62 -3.63 15.01
C ALA A 98 -12.27 -4.74 14.01
N MET A 99 -12.65 -6.00 14.27
CA MET A 99 -12.47 -7.09 13.31
C MET A 99 -13.26 -6.84 12.02
N ASN A 100 -14.53 -6.45 12.14
CA ASN A 100 -15.38 -6.12 10.99
C ASN A 100 -14.86 -4.91 10.22
N ASP A 101 -14.37 -3.87 10.90
CA ASP A 101 -13.76 -2.70 10.25
C ASP A 101 -12.47 -3.07 9.51
N THR A 102 -11.67 -3.99 10.08
CA THR A 102 -10.45 -4.48 9.43
C THR A 102 -10.79 -5.29 8.17
N LEU A 103 -11.75 -6.23 8.25
CA LEU A 103 -12.21 -7.01 7.10
C LEU A 103 -12.72 -6.09 5.98
N ARG A 104 -13.55 -5.11 6.33
CA ARG A 104 -14.06 -4.12 5.37
C ARG A 104 -12.93 -3.28 4.75
N GLY A 105 -11.97 -2.84 5.57
CA GLY A 105 -10.80 -2.08 5.10
C GLY A 105 -9.87 -2.89 4.18
N CYS A 106 -9.81 -4.21 4.37
CA CYS A 106 -9.10 -5.14 3.49
C CYS A 106 -9.89 -5.53 2.24
N GLY A 107 -11.08 -4.94 2.01
CA GLY A 107 -11.93 -5.28 0.88
C GLY A 107 -12.50 -6.69 0.92
N ILE A 108 -12.60 -7.30 2.12
CA ILE A 108 -13.21 -8.62 2.31
C ILE A 108 -14.69 -8.43 2.63
N PRO A 109 -15.61 -8.92 1.78
CA PRO A 109 -17.05 -8.77 1.99
C PRO A 109 -17.57 -9.80 3.01
N ALA A 110 -17.01 -9.79 4.21
CA ALA A 110 -17.38 -10.70 5.28
C ALA A 110 -17.74 -9.93 6.55
N GLU A 111 -18.64 -10.48 7.35
CA GLU A 111 -19.02 -10.00 8.67
C GLU A 111 -18.84 -11.10 9.69
N VAL A 112 -18.28 -10.73 10.85
CA VAL A 112 -18.03 -11.62 11.99
C VAL A 112 -19.06 -11.31 13.06
N GLU A 113 -19.69 -12.35 13.59
CA GLU A 113 -20.63 -12.29 14.70
C GLU A 113 -20.21 -13.25 15.81
N GLU A 114 -20.52 -12.87 17.05
CA GLU A 114 -20.30 -13.76 18.20
C GLU A 114 -21.39 -14.84 18.23
N THR A 115 -20.97 -16.06 18.58
CA THR A 115 -21.91 -17.17 18.86
C THR A 115 -22.13 -17.33 20.34
N GLU A 116 -23.13 -18.12 20.73
CA GLU A 116 -23.36 -18.49 22.14
C GLU A 116 -22.23 -19.37 22.71
N THR A 117 -21.44 -19.98 21.82
CA THR A 117 -20.32 -20.85 22.19
C THR A 117 -19.06 -20.03 22.39
N LYS A 118 -18.42 -20.17 23.56
CA LYS A 118 -17.15 -19.45 23.83
C LYS A 118 -16.08 -19.83 22.83
N GLN A 119 -15.33 -18.81 22.39
CA GLN A 119 -14.23 -18.93 21.42
C GLN A 119 -14.66 -19.36 20.00
N VAL A 120 -15.95 -19.34 19.70
CA VAL A 120 -16.48 -19.60 18.37
C VAL A 120 -17.06 -18.31 17.80
N VAL A 121 -16.69 -17.96 16.60
CA VAL A 121 -17.25 -16.83 15.83
C VAL A 121 -17.85 -17.34 14.54
N GLU A 122 -18.96 -16.74 14.15
CA GLU A 122 -19.60 -17.00 12.86
C GLU A 122 -19.16 -15.96 11.85
N VAL A 123 -18.74 -16.38 10.67
CA VAL A 123 -18.38 -15.50 9.55
C VAL A 123 -19.38 -15.70 8.42
N SER A 124 -20.09 -14.63 8.08
CA SER A 124 -21.04 -14.58 6.99
C SER A 124 -20.54 -13.70 5.85
N PHE A 125 -21.10 -13.88 4.67
CA PHE A 125 -20.80 -13.10 3.46
C PHE A 125 -22.06 -12.38 2.99
N PRO A 126 -22.38 -11.18 3.51
CA PRO A 126 -23.58 -10.44 3.13
C PRO A 126 -23.62 -10.15 1.64
N GLY A 127 -24.77 -10.40 1.00
CA GLY A 127 -24.96 -10.15 -0.45
C GLY A 127 -24.43 -11.25 -1.38
N VAL A 128 -23.84 -12.32 -0.85
CA VAL A 128 -23.44 -13.49 -1.61
C VAL A 128 -24.37 -14.65 -1.31
N VAL A 129 -25.02 -15.20 -2.35
CA VAL A 129 -25.87 -16.39 -2.22
C VAL A 129 -25.02 -17.63 -2.45
N GLY A 130 -25.00 -18.55 -1.50
CA GLY A 130 -24.16 -19.74 -1.53
C GLY A 130 -22.68 -19.46 -1.20
N MET A 131 -21.82 -20.42 -1.56
CA MET A 131 -20.38 -20.31 -1.33
C MET A 131 -19.74 -19.37 -2.37
N PRO A 132 -18.94 -18.35 -1.97
CA PRO A 132 -18.19 -17.51 -2.89
C PRO A 132 -17.27 -18.34 -3.79
N GLU A 133 -17.08 -17.93 -5.05
CA GLU A 133 -16.22 -18.66 -6.02
C GLU A 133 -14.78 -18.82 -5.52
N ASP A 134 -14.22 -17.78 -4.87
CA ASP A 134 -12.86 -17.75 -4.32
C ASP A 134 -12.82 -18.08 -2.81
N PHE A 135 -13.77 -18.87 -2.31
CA PHE A 135 -13.89 -19.15 -0.88
C PHE A 135 -12.57 -19.61 -0.20
N PRO A 136 -11.76 -20.53 -0.78
CA PRO A 136 -10.49 -20.94 -0.16
C PRO A 136 -9.56 -19.76 0.10
N ARG A 137 -9.41 -18.85 -0.85
CA ARG A 137 -8.59 -17.65 -0.73
C ARG A 137 -9.19 -16.63 0.26
N LEU A 138 -10.50 -16.44 0.23
CA LEU A 138 -11.20 -15.58 1.19
C LEU A 138 -11.06 -16.11 2.61
N LYS A 139 -11.17 -17.43 2.79
CA LYS A 139 -10.99 -18.12 4.08
C LYS A 139 -9.60 -17.83 4.66
N GLU A 140 -8.53 -18.04 3.89
CA GLU A 140 -7.15 -17.76 4.33
C GLU A 140 -6.98 -16.28 4.73
N ARG A 141 -7.54 -15.35 3.96
CA ARG A 141 -7.48 -13.92 4.25
C ARG A 141 -8.23 -13.55 5.52
N VAL A 142 -9.40 -14.15 5.76
CA VAL A 142 -10.21 -13.93 6.96
C VAL A 142 -9.48 -14.50 8.18
N GLU A 143 -9.03 -15.76 8.12
CA GLU A 143 -8.33 -16.44 9.22
C GLU A 143 -7.01 -15.74 9.60
N ALA A 144 -6.36 -15.10 8.64
CA ALA A 144 -5.15 -14.31 8.87
C ALA A 144 -5.40 -12.98 9.61
N ILE A 145 -6.64 -12.50 9.67
CA ILE A 145 -7.04 -11.27 10.40
C ILE A 145 -7.60 -11.62 11.77
N LEU A 146 -8.31 -12.73 11.87
CA LEU A 146 -8.95 -13.17 13.11
C LEU A 146 -7.92 -13.71 14.11
N PRO A 147 -8.15 -13.54 15.43
CA PRO A 147 -7.30 -14.12 16.46
C PRO A 147 -7.21 -15.64 16.34
N CYS A 148 -6.00 -16.18 16.40
CA CYS A 148 -5.72 -17.61 16.19
C CYS A 148 -6.34 -18.56 17.23
N HIS A 149 -6.85 -18.02 18.35
CA HIS A 149 -7.52 -18.80 19.38
C HIS A 149 -9.03 -18.95 19.17
N LEU A 150 -9.59 -18.26 18.13
CA LEU A 150 -11.00 -18.38 17.81
C LEU A 150 -11.22 -19.51 16.79
N GLN A 151 -12.24 -20.30 17.02
CA GLN A 151 -12.76 -21.22 16.05
C GLN A 151 -13.73 -20.46 15.12
N VAL A 152 -13.52 -20.58 13.81
CA VAL A 152 -14.32 -19.89 12.81
C VAL A 152 -15.30 -20.84 12.17
N GLU A 153 -16.58 -20.52 12.24
CA GLU A 153 -17.67 -21.19 11.52
C GLU A 153 -18.15 -20.30 10.39
N TYR A 154 -18.28 -20.86 9.18
CA TYR A 154 -18.69 -20.11 8.01
C TYR A 154 -20.15 -20.36 7.68
N ARG A 155 -20.92 -19.28 7.58
CA ARG A 155 -22.34 -19.33 7.23
C ARG A 155 -22.56 -18.75 5.82
N PHE A 156 -23.26 -19.49 4.99
CA PHE A 156 -23.64 -19.06 3.66
C PHE A 156 -25.15 -18.86 3.59
N ALA A 157 -25.57 -17.77 2.91
CA ALA A 157 -26.99 -17.56 2.66
C ALA A 157 -27.54 -18.68 1.78
N GLU A 158 -28.62 -19.33 2.22
CA GLU A 158 -29.30 -20.34 1.43
C GLU A 158 -30.00 -19.70 0.21
N THR A 159 -29.97 -20.41 -0.91
CA THR A 159 -30.76 -20.05 -2.10
C THR A 159 -32.23 -20.23 -1.75
N ALA A 160 -33.02 -19.15 -1.76
CA ALA A 160 -34.47 -19.21 -1.57
C ALA A 160 -35.17 -19.84 -2.79
#